data_8cac3a2c188ec2ac6b577f0500682ce3
#
_entry.id   8cac3a2c188ec2ac6b577f0500682ce3
#
_cell.length_a   1.000
_cell.length_b   1.000
_cell.length_c   1.000
_cell.angle_alpha   90.00
_cell.angle_beta   90.00
_cell.angle_gamma   90.00
#
_symmetry.space_group_name_H-M   'P 1'
#
loop_
_entity.id
_entity.type
_entity.pdbx_description
1 polymer ?
#
loop_
_entity_poly.entity_id
_entity_poly.type
_entity_poly.pdbx_seq_one_letter_code
_entity_poly.pdbx_strand_id
1 'polypeptide(L)'
;MIIPNLTRNIRPYAFVENVVTHQDYRKRGYATACLNYAKQIAQDHNCYKMMLLTGSKEEATLNFYRQAGYNSSDKTAFIQWIDV
;
A
#
# COMPACT_ATOMS: atom_id res chain seq x y z
N MET A 1 -5.90 2.37 -6.34
CA MET A 1 -5.72 2.84 -7.74
C MET A 1 -4.93 1.82 -8.54
N ILE A 2 -5.41 1.47 -9.69
CA ILE A 2 -4.70 0.56 -10.59
C ILE A 2 -3.94 1.41 -11.59
N ILE A 3 -2.62 1.19 -11.68
CA ILE A 3 -1.76 2.00 -12.52
C ILE A 3 -1.20 1.13 -13.64
N PRO A 4 -1.44 1.52 -14.91
CA PRO A 4 -0.86 0.80 -16.05
C PRO A 4 0.67 0.85 -16.01
N ASN A 5 1.29 -0.21 -16.48
CA ASN A 5 2.74 -0.27 -16.56
C ASN A 5 3.14 -0.76 -17.95
N LEU A 6 3.74 0.12 -18.73
CA LEU A 6 4.10 -0.19 -20.10
C LEU A 6 5.45 -0.89 -20.22
N THR A 7 6.17 -1.09 -19.11
CA THR A 7 7.53 -1.59 -19.15
C THR A 7 7.71 -3.00 -18.61
N ARG A 8 6.71 -3.55 -17.91
CA ARG A 8 6.81 -4.90 -17.34
C ARG A 8 5.68 -5.79 -17.83
N ASN A 9 5.84 -6.37 -19.01
CA ASN A 9 4.87 -7.28 -19.60
C ASN A 9 3.47 -6.69 -19.68
N ILE A 10 3.35 -5.37 -19.66
CA ILE A 10 2.10 -4.63 -19.77
C ILE A 10 1.16 -4.92 -18.58
N ARG A 11 1.65 -5.53 -17.50
CA ARG A 11 0.82 -5.79 -16.33
C ARG A 11 0.78 -4.55 -15.43
N PRO A 12 -0.40 -4.16 -14.97
CA PRO A 12 -0.53 -3.00 -14.09
C PRO A 12 -0.02 -3.30 -12.69
N TYR A 13 0.05 -2.28 -11.86
CA TYR A 13 0.28 -2.44 -10.43
C TYR A 13 -0.76 -1.62 -9.66
N ALA A 14 -0.97 -2.00 -8.40
CA ALA A 14 -1.93 -1.32 -7.54
C ALA A 14 -1.18 -0.38 -6.59
N PHE A 15 -1.75 0.81 -6.39
CA PHE A 15 -1.21 1.79 -5.47
C PHE A 15 -2.29 2.12 -4.44
N VAL A 16 -1.94 1.94 -3.17
CA VAL A 16 -2.83 2.20 -2.05
C VAL A 16 -2.36 3.45 -1.34
N GLU A 17 -3.24 4.42 -1.23
CA GLU A 17 -2.96 5.70 -0.59
C GLU A 17 -3.94 5.93 0.54
N ASN A 18 -3.49 6.67 1.55
CA ASN A 18 -4.37 7.08 2.65
C ASN A 18 -5.02 5.91 3.38
N VAL A 19 -4.26 4.84 3.58
CA VAL A 19 -4.70 3.82 4.52
C VAL A 19 -4.60 4.45 5.89
N VAL A 20 -5.73 4.87 6.40
CA VAL A 20 -5.75 5.56 7.67
C VAL A 20 -5.70 4.53 8.77
N THR A 21 -4.54 4.39 9.34
CA THR A 21 -4.39 3.64 10.56
C THR A 21 -4.42 4.66 11.68
N HIS A 22 -5.58 4.90 12.20
CA HIS A 22 -5.69 5.74 13.37
C HIS A 22 -5.12 5.02 14.57
N GLN A 23 -4.84 5.80 15.60
CA GLN A 23 -4.36 5.32 16.88
C GLN A 23 -5.37 4.42 17.59
N ASP A 24 -6.50 4.18 16.99
CA ASP A 24 -7.53 3.32 17.56
C ASP A 24 -7.23 1.86 17.19
N TYR A 25 -6.69 1.14 18.13
CA TYR A 25 -6.33 -0.26 17.93
C TYR A 25 -7.53 -1.16 17.56
N ARG A 26 -8.75 -0.72 17.89
CA ARG A 26 -9.95 -1.47 17.53
C ARG A 26 -10.21 -1.51 16.04
N LYS A 27 -9.57 -0.62 15.28
CA LYS A 27 -9.73 -0.57 13.83
C LYS A 27 -8.69 -1.38 13.08
N ARG A 28 -7.79 -2.08 13.77
CA ARG A 28 -6.77 -2.89 13.10
C ARG A 28 -7.38 -4.01 12.25
N GLY A 29 -8.40 -4.67 12.79
CA GLY A 29 -9.09 -5.70 12.02
C GLY A 29 -9.75 -5.15 10.77
N TYR A 30 -10.32 -3.96 10.88
CA TYR A 30 -10.92 -3.29 9.74
C TYR A 30 -9.87 -2.91 8.69
N ALA A 31 -8.73 -2.37 9.13
CA ALA A 31 -7.66 -2.01 8.21
C ALA A 31 -7.10 -3.25 7.50
N THR A 32 -6.93 -4.36 8.23
CA THR A 32 -6.49 -5.61 7.64
C THR A 32 -7.47 -6.10 6.59
N ALA A 33 -8.77 -6.02 6.89
CA ALA A 33 -9.80 -6.45 5.95
C ALA A 33 -9.77 -5.57 4.68
N CYS A 34 -9.58 -4.27 4.85
CA CYS A 34 -9.49 -3.36 3.70
C CYS A 34 -8.26 -3.66 2.83
N LEU A 35 -7.12 -3.95 3.43
CA LEU A 35 -5.91 -4.30 2.68
C LEU A 35 -6.09 -5.63 1.95
N ASN A 36 -6.73 -6.60 2.59
CA ASN A 36 -7.00 -7.89 1.94
C ASN A 36 -7.98 -7.74 0.78
N TYR A 37 -8.99 -6.89 0.94
CA TYR A 37 -9.93 -6.61 -0.14
C TYR A 37 -9.24 -5.92 -1.30
N ALA A 38 -8.39 -4.94 -1.02
CA ALA A 38 -7.62 -4.26 -2.06
C ALA A 38 -6.71 -5.24 -2.79
N LYS A 39 -6.10 -6.18 -2.06
CA LYS A 39 -5.27 -7.21 -2.67
C LYS A 39 -6.08 -8.09 -3.61
N GLN A 40 -7.30 -8.45 -3.23
CA GLN A 40 -8.18 -9.24 -4.08
C GLN A 40 -8.50 -8.50 -5.38
N ILE A 41 -8.80 -7.20 -5.28
CA ILE A 41 -9.05 -6.38 -6.46
C ILE A 41 -7.82 -6.34 -7.36
N ALA A 42 -6.65 -6.16 -6.76
CA ALA A 42 -5.40 -6.12 -7.54
C ALA A 42 -5.17 -7.44 -8.27
N GLN A 43 -5.43 -8.57 -7.62
CA GLN A 43 -5.29 -9.88 -8.24
C GLN A 43 -6.30 -10.05 -9.39
N ASP A 44 -7.52 -9.58 -9.21
CA ASP A 44 -8.55 -9.65 -10.24
C ASP A 44 -8.20 -8.81 -11.46
N HIS A 45 -7.41 -7.76 -11.28
CA HIS A 45 -6.93 -6.90 -12.37
C HIS A 45 -5.55 -7.30 -12.88
N ASN A 46 -5.07 -8.48 -12.50
CA ASN A 46 -3.79 -9.01 -12.96
C ASN A 46 -2.59 -8.11 -12.60
N CYS A 47 -2.66 -7.44 -11.46
CA CYS A 47 -1.54 -6.63 -10.99
C CYS A 47 -0.39 -7.50 -10.54
N TYR A 48 0.84 -7.07 -10.80
CA TYR A 48 2.01 -7.85 -10.40
C TYR A 48 2.55 -7.43 -9.03
N LYS A 49 2.15 -6.28 -8.53
CA LYS A 49 2.53 -5.83 -7.18
C LYS A 49 1.52 -4.83 -6.65
N MET A 50 1.58 -4.62 -5.34
CA MET A 50 0.87 -3.53 -4.67
C MET A 50 1.89 -2.68 -3.95
N MET A 51 1.68 -1.37 -3.95
CA MET A 51 2.50 -0.43 -3.22
C MET A 51 1.62 0.42 -2.32
N LEU A 52 2.15 0.83 -1.19
CA LEU A 52 1.48 1.82 -0.35
C LEU A 52 2.51 2.81 0.19
N LEU A 53 2.02 4.00 0.49
CA LEU A 53 2.80 5.03 1.17
C LEU A 53 2.11 5.37 2.47
N THR A 54 2.91 5.65 3.49
CA THR A 54 2.39 6.13 4.76
C THR A 54 3.25 7.30 5.22
N GLY A 55 2.60 8.31 5.77
CA GLY A 55 3.31 9.42 6.41
C GLY A 55 3.72 9.11 7.84
N SER A 56 3.24 8.00 8.39
CA SER A 56 3.56 7.63 9.76
C SER A 56 4.96 7.06 9.86
N LYS A 57 5.66 7.47 10.92
CA LYS A 57 6.98 6.91 11.25
C LYS A 57 6.92 6.12 12.55
N GLU A 58 5.73 5.88 13.08
CA GLU A 58 5.56 5.08 14.27
C GLU A 58 5.86 3.62 13.98
N GLU A 59 6.65 3.01 14.84
CA GLU A 59 7.07 1.62 14.63
C GLU A 59 5.88 0.66 14.63
N ALA A 60 4.88 0.94 15.44
CA ALA A 60 3.68 0.09 15.48
C ALA A 60 2.95 0.08 14.13
N THR A 61 2.86 1.25 13.48
CA THR A 61 2.24 1.37 12.16
C THR A 61 3.07 0.65 11.11
N LEU A 62 4.37 0.84 11.13
CA LEU A 62 5.25 0.22 10.16
C LEU A 62 5.23 -1.30 10.31
N ASN A 63 5.22 -1.80 11.54
CA ASN A 63 5.10 -3.23 11.81
C ASN A 63 3.78 -3.79 11.30
N PHE A 64 2.71 -3.03 11.45
CA PHE A 64 1.41 -3.47 10.95
C PHE A 64 1.47 -3.77 9.45
N TYR A 65 2.11 -2.89 8.68
CA TYR A 65 2.24 -3.11 7.24
C TYR A 65 3.17 -4.27 6.92
N ARG A 66 4.25 -4.42 7.68
CA ARG A 66 5.15 -5.56 7.47
C ARG A 66 4.44 -6.88 7.70
N GLN A 67 3.62 -6.96 8.75
CA GLN A 67 2.87 -8.18 9.04
C GLN A 67 1.76 -8.43 8.02
N ALA A 68 1.30 -7.39 7.35
CA ALA A 68 0.33 -7.53 6.27
C ALA A 68 0.97 -8.00 4.95
N GLY A 69 2.28 -8.18 4.93
CA GLY A 69 2.97 -8.71 3.76
C GLY A 69 3.73 -7.67 2.93
N TYR A 70 3.77 -6.43 3.39
CA TYR A 70 4.51 -5.39 2.69
C TYR A 70 5.93 -5.31 3.21
N ASN A 71 6.85 -4.90 2.36
CA ASN A 71 8.21 -4.63 2.80
C ASN A 71 8.62 -3.22 2.35
N SER A 72 9.58 -2.66 3.05
CA SER A 72 10.08 -1.33 2.78
C SER A 72 11.52 -1.34 2.28
N SER A 73 12.02 -2.50 1.87
CA SER A 73 13.42 -2.65 1.50
C SER A 73 13.66 -2.79 -0.01
N ASP A 74 12.63 -3.12 -0.79
CA ASP A 74 12.81 -3.35 -2.22
C ASP A 74 12.90 -2.06 -3.02
N LYS A 75 12.22 -1.01 -2.59
CA LYS A 75 12.14 0.23 -3.33
C LYS A 75 12.27 1.41 -2.40
N THR A 76 12.78 2.52 -2.92
CA THR A 76 12.81 3.80 -2.22
C THR A 76 11.89 4.77 -2.95
N ALA A 77 11.07 5.50 -2.19
CA ALA A 77 10.19 6.50 -2.75
C ALA A 77 10.82 7.89 -2.61
N PHE A 78 10.70 8.69 -3.65
CA PHE A 78 11.11 10.10 -3.62
C PHE A 78 9.86 10.95 -3.81
N ILE A 79 9.76 12.02 -3.04
CA ILE A 79 8.63 12.93 -3.10
C ILE A 79 9.15 14.34 -3.33
N GLN A 80 8.54 15.04 -4.26
CA GLN A 80 8.78 16.47 -4.44
C GLN A 80 7.45 17.19 -4.31
N TRP A 81 7.36 18.05 -3.30
CA TRP A 81 6.17 18.85 -3.08
C TRP A 81 6.14 20.01 -4.06
N ILE A 82 5.03 20.20 -4.74
CA ILE A 82 4.88 21.26 -5.72
C ILE A 82 4.06 22.41 -5.15
N ASP A 83 3.01 22.06 -4.43
CA ASP A 83 2.11 23.01 -3.78
C ASP A 83 1.96 22.62 -2.33
N VAL A 84 2.56 23.38 -1.46
CA VAL A 84 2.61 23.06 -0.03
C VAL A 84 1.84 24.08 0.77
#